data_16dc446aa4bbb33c7da0d586ca8feb1a
#
_entry.id   16dc446aa4bbb33c7da0d586ca8feb1a
#
_cell.length_a   1.000
_cell.length_b   1.000
_cell.length_c   1.000
_cell.angle_alpha   90.00
_cell.angle_beta   90.00
_cell.angle_gamma   90.00
#
_symmetry.space_group_name_H-M   'P 1'
#
loop_
_entity.id
_entity.type
_entity.pdbx_description
1 polymer ?
#
loop_
_entity_poly.entity_id
_entity_poly.type
_entity_poly.pdbx_seq_one_letter_code
_entity_poly.pdbx_strand_id
1 'polypeptide(L)'
;MNVKHTNCFFVIRLFAALCVLTGHATRDLNISVFGYTPESKAIFHTGISIFFFLSAFFLFTSYERFKLKGNNVTDFYWSRIIRIAPAIYAYAIVSTVLLIVLGALSFSVFATREYWTWLLSNLVLYPQYFPDIFHHIGTGRINDSLWTIPVQISFYLVLPAIYWFYKRFGFKKMILCSFAVSAFSVLVSFLILKFAPGSVIGGFYLHSFLPQMFYFTLGIFWAKTWNKSPQHITLFLFTIILFLFFKIDPLHLSSINSTLWSFLWFVPLSYAIVWFGYNGPKILWQLNRLDDISMGIFIWHMVIINIFLYTGIYKTLSDYPLIIILIVVTATIAFLSYRLIEKPALKLRKNSDIKLNNKTKIAS
;
A
#
# COMPACT_ATOMS: atom_id res chain seq x y z
N MET A 1 23.09 10.56 -15.15
CA MET A 1 22.73 11.03 -13.80
C MET A 1 22.17 9.88 -12.99
N ASN A 2 22.76 9.57 -11.84
CA ASN A 2 22.28 8.51 -10.95
C ASN A 2 20.98 8.97 -10.25
N VAL A 3 19.83 8.77 -10.87
CA VAL A 3 18.49 9.23 -10.44
C VAL A 3 18.05 8.63 -9.08
N LYS A 4 18.82 7.70 -8.51
CA LYS A 4 18.45 6.95 -7.30
C LYS A 4 18.41 7.75 -6.00
N HIS A 5 19.08 8.90 -5.90
CA HIS A 5 19.27 9.60 -4.62
C HIS A 5 18.81 11.07 -4.60
N THR A 6 18.21 11.58 -5.68
CA THR A 6 17.85 13.01 -5.81
C THR A 6 16.34 13.20 -5.92
N ASN A 7 15.59 12.70 -4.93
CA ASN A 7 14.14 12.84 -4.88
C ASN A 7 13.62 12.64 -3.43
N CYS A 8 12.37 13.03 -3.18
CA CYS A 8 11.70 12.93 -1.88
C CYS A 8 10.66 11.80 -1.79
N PHE A 9 10.61 10.88 -2.74
CA PHE A 9 9.58 9.81 -2.74
C PHE A 9 9.71 8.84 -1.56
N PHE A 10 10.89 8.67 -1.00
CA PHE A 10 11.08 7.93 0.25
C PHE A 10 10.25 8.55 1.40
N VAL A 11 10.36 9.87 1.56
CA VAL A 11 9.62 10.60 2.60
C VAL A 11 8.12 10.48 2.41
N ILE A 12 7.65 10.57 1.15
CA ILE A 12 6.22 10.43 0.84
C ILE A 12 5.72 9.03 1.20
N ARG A 13 6.48 7.96 0.91
CA ARG A 13 6.10 6.60 1.30
C ARG A 13 6.06 6.42 2.82
N LEU A 14 7.06 6.96 3.52
CA LEU A 14 7.09 6.92 4.97
C LEU A 14 5.89 7.68 5.56
N PHE A 15 5.62 8.88 5.07
CA PHE A 15 4.43 9.65 5.46
C PHE A 15 3.13 8.87 5.22
N ALA A 16 2.98 8.23 4.06
CA ALA A 16 1.82 7.42 3.75
C ALA A 16 1.65 6.23 4.72
N ALA A 17 2.76 5.56 5.10
CA ALA A 17 2.74 4.49 6.08
C ALA A 17 2.33 4.98 7.48
N LEU A 18 2.85 6.14 7.89
CA LEU A 18 2.48 6.76 9.16
C LEU A 18 1.01 7.22 9.16
N CYS A 19 0.48 7.73 8.06
CA CYS A 19 -0.95 8.04 7.94
C CYS A 19 -1.82 6.80 8.18
N VAL A 20 -1.44 5.65 7.60
CA VAL A 20 -2.19 4.39 7.79
C VAL A 20 -2.08 3.92 9.24
N LEU A 21 -0.88 3.91 9.81
CA LEU A 21 -0.66 3.55 11.22
C LEU A 21 -1.48 4.44 12.16
N THR A 22 -1.40 5.77 12.00
CA THR A 22 -2.14 6.72 12.84
C THR A 22 -3.65 6.53 12.70
N GLY A 23 -4.15 6.32 11.48
CA GLY A 23 -5.57 6.09 11.23
C GLY A 23 -6.09 4.81 11.90
N HIS A 24 -5.34 3.72 11.90
CA HIS A 24 -5.69 2.51 12.66
C HIS A 24 -5.54 2.73 14.17
N ALA A 25 -4.49 3.41 14.62
CA ALA A 25 -4.28 3.68 16.02
C ALA A 25 -5.43 4.52 16.62
N THR A 26 -5.84 5.61 15.95
CA THR A 26 -6.96 6.46 16.41
C THR A 26 -8.26 5.67 16.47
N ARG A 27 -8.57 4.87 15.45
CA ARG A 27 -9.79 4.06 15.39
C ARG A 27 -9.80 2.94 16.44
N ASP A 28 -8.73 2.16 16.51
CA ASP A 28 -8.74 0.87 17.22
C ASP A 28 -8.34 1.01 18.70
N LEU A 29 -7.47 1.99 19.03
CA LEU A 29 -7.10 2.30 20.43
C LEU A 29 -7.99 3.40 21.03
N ASN A 30 -8.93 3.95 20.27
CA ASN A 30 -9.83 5.03 20.69
C ASN A 30 -9.07 6.27 21.21
N ILE A 31 -8.04 6.72 20.50
CA ILE A 31 -7.20 7.86 20.87
C ILE A 31 -7.38 9.03 19.90
N SER A 32 -7.08 10.25 20.38
CA SER A 32 -7.14 11.46 19.56
C SER A 32 -5.77 12.13 19.49
N VAL A 33 -5.21 12.21 18.27
CA VAL A 33 -3.86 12.77 18.06
C VAL A 33 -3.84 13.69 16.85
N PHE A 34 -3.12 14.81 16.94
CA PHE A 34 -2.97 15.79 15.85
C PHE A 34 -4.32 16.31 15.29
N GLY A 35 -5.35 16.41 16.13
CA GLY A 35 -6.70 16.81 15.72
C GLY A 35 -7.52 15.73 15.02
N TYR A 36 -7.00 14.50 14.93
CA TYR A 36 -7.76 13.35 14.43
C TYR A 36 -8.36 12.58 15.60
N THR A 37 -9.66 12.30 15.50
CA THR A 37 -10.44 11.52 16.46
C THR A 37 -10.72 10.11 15.91
N PRO A 38 -11.24 9.18 16.72
CA PRO A 38 -11.64 7.85 16.26
C PRO A 38 -12.60 7.86 15.05
N GLU A 39 -13.42 8.90 14.92
CA GLU A 39 -14.37 9.07 13.80
C GLU A 39 -13.69 9.61 12.53
N SER A 40 -12.47 10.15 12.64
CA SER A 40 -11.73 10.77 11.54
C SER A 40 -11.16 9.73 10.58
N LYS A 41 -11.94 9.24 9.63
CA LYS A 41 -11.48 8.29 8.60
C LYS A 41 -10.52 8.92 7.57
N ALA A 42 -10.38 10.24 7.58
CA ALA A 42 -9.76 11.00 6.50
C ALA A 42 -8.27 10.71 6.27
N ILE A 43 -7.45 10.63 7.34
CA ILE A 43 -6.00 10.44 7.23
C ILE A 43 -5.65 9.04 6.71
N PHE A 44 -6.37 8.03 7.18
CA PHE A 44 -6.20 6.64 6.83
C PHE A 44 -6.31 6.39 5.33
N HIS A 45 -7.41 6.85 4.72
CA HIS A 45 -7.63 6.71 3.28
C HIS A 45 -6.59 7.45 2.44
N THR A 46 -6.04 8.55 2.93
CA THR A 46 -4.98 9.30 2.23
C THR A 46 -3.72 8.45 2.06
N GLY A 47 -3.27 7.77 3.12
CA GLY A 47 -2.08 6.91 3.06
C GLY A 47 -2.20 5.78 2.04
N ILE A 48 -3.33 5.07 2.04
CA ILE A 48 -3.58 3.96 1.10
C ILE A 48 -3.64 4.47 -0.35
N SER A 49 -4.33 5.58 -0.61
CA SER A 49 -4.43 6.18 -1.95
C SER A 49 -3.06 6.59 -2.50
N ILE A 50 -2.18 7.15 -1.64
CA ILE A 50 -0.80 7.47 -1.99
C ILE A 50 -0.03 6.20 -2.36
N PHE A 51 -0.18 5.09 -1.63
CA PHE A 51 0.50 3.84 -1.95
C PHE A 51 0.08 3.27 -3.31
N PHE A 52 -1.22 3.22 -3.63
CA PHE A 52 -1.69 2.75 -4.92
C PHE A 52 -1.20 3.63 -6.06
N PHE A 53 -1.27 4.94 -5.88
CA PHE A 53 -0.77 5.92 -6.84
C PHE A 53 0.73 5.74 -7.10
N LEU A 54 1.57 5.73 -6.05
CA LEU A 54 3.02 5.56 -6.20
C LEU A 54 3.40 4.20 -6.77
N SER A 55 2.63 3.16 -6.43
CA SER A 55 2.82 1.83 -7.03
C SER A 55 2.69 1.89 -8.54
N ALA A 56 1.62 2.49 -9.08
CA ALA A 56 1.43 2.62 -10.51
C ALA A 56 2.47 3.54 -11.15
N PHE A 57 2.78 4.68 -10.50
CA PHE A 57 3.74 5.66 -10.97
C PHE A 57 5.12 5.05 -11.22
N PHE A 58 5.64 4.30 -10.26
CA PHE A 58 6.95 3.66 -10.41
C PHE A 58 6.90 2.38 -11.24
N LEU A 59 5.83 1.61 -11.08
CA LEU A 59 5.75 0.29 -11.68
C LEU A 59 5.59 0.35 -13.19
N PHE A 60 4.77 1.26 -13.71
CA PHE A 60 4.59 1.44 -15.15
C PHE A 60 5.91 1.81 -15.84
N THR A 61 6.62 2.81 -15.30
CA THR A 61 7.93 3.21 -15.82
C THR A 61 8.99 2.12 -15.69
N SER A 62 8.96 1.36 -14.57
CA SER A 62 9.87 0.23 -14.37
C SER A 62 9.59 -0.90 -15.35
N TYR A 63 8.30 -1.20 -15.61
CA TYR A 63 7.92 -2.24 -16.57
C TYR A 63 8.28 -1.85 -18.01
N GLU A 64 8.07 -0.59 -18.40
CA GLU A 64 8.49 -0.08 -19.71
C GLU A 64 9.99 -0.28 -19.94
N ARG A 65 10.83 0.14 -18.95
CA ARG A 65 12.29 -0.08 -19.01
C ARG A 65 12.66 -1.57 -19.04
N PHE A 66 11.92 -2.39 -18.33
CA PHE A 66 12.10 -3.82 -18.27
C PHE A 66 11.86 -4.48 -19.64
N LYS A 67 10.78 -4.07 -20.33
CA LYS A 67 10.44 -4.55 -21.69
C LYS A 67 11.44 -4.07 -22.74
N LEU A 68 11.95 -2.84 -22.62
CA LEU A 68 12.98 -2.30 -23.51
C LEU A 68 14.31 -3.07 -23.43
N LYS A 69 14.57 -3.76 -22.30
CA LYS A 69 15.73 -4.66 -22.14
C LYS A 69 15.50 -6.08 -22.66
N GLY A 70 14.34 -6.37 -23.27
CA GLY A 70 14.01 -7.69 -23.79
C GLY A 70 13.63 -8.75 -22.75
N ASN A 71 13.42 -8.37 -21.50
CA ASN A 71 13.13 -9.33 -20.42
C ASN A 71 11.71 -9.94 -20.56
N ASN A 72 11.57 -11.18 -20.07
CA ASN A 72 10.29 -11.92 -20.09
C ASN A 72 9.32 -11.46 -19.00
N VAL A 73 8.02 -11.58 -19.27
CA VAL A 73 6.96 -11.21 -18.32
C VAL A 73 7.04 -12.04 -17.02
N THR A 74 7.46 -13.29 -17.11
CA THR A 74 7.68 -14.18 -15.94
C THR A 74 8.70 -13.60 -14.96
N ASP A 75 9.81 -13.02 -15.45
CA ASP A 75 10.83 -12.41 -14.60
C ASP A 75 10.29 -11.15 -13.89
N PHE A 76 9.40 -10.42 -14.56
CA PHE A 76 8.69 -9.32 -13.95
C PHE A 76 7.84 -9.79 -12.76
N TYR A 77 6.99 -10.81 -12.95
CA TYR A 77 6.14 -11.34 -11.88
C TYR A 77 6.99 -11.88 -10.73
N TRP A 78 8.01 -12.66 -11.03
CA TRP A 78 8.94 -13.18 -10.02
C TRP A 78 9.56 -12.05 -9.18
N SER A 79 9.98 -10.98 -9.85
CA SER A 79 10.55 -9.81 -9.17
C SER A 79 9.56 -9.08 -8.24
N ARG A 80 8.25 -9.22 -8.47
CA ARG A 80 7.19 -8.63 -7.62
C ARG A 80 6.87 -9.55 -6.45
N ILE A 81 6.79 -10.86 -6.68
CA ILE A 81 6.59 -11.86 -5.63
C ILE A 81 7.71 -11.78 -4.59
N ILE A 82 8.97 -11.79 -5.01
CA ILE A 82 10.12 -11.68 -4.08
C ILE A 82 10.07 -10.38 -3.26
N ARG A 83 9.44 -9.33 -3.75
CA ARG A 83 9.32 -8.07 -3.00
C ARG A 83 8.28 -8.13 -1.88
N ILE A 84 7.20 -8.90 -2.03
CA ILE A 84 6.06 -8.90 -1.11
C ILE A 84 6.01 -10.16 -0.26
N ALA A 85 6.17 -11.33 -0.88
CA ALA A 85 5.94 -12.60 -0.21
C ALA A 85 6.79 -12.83 1.04
N PRO A 86 8.11 -12.53 1.07
CA PRO A 86 8.92 -12.76 2.27
C PRO A 86 8.42 -11.99 3.50
N ALA A 87 7.98 -10.74 3.31
CA ALA A 87 7.45 -9.92 4.39
C ALA A 87 6.10 -10.45 4.93
N ILE A 88 5.20 -10.89 4.04
CA ILE A 88 3.91 -11.48 4.42
C ILE A 88 4.10 -12.84 5.12
N TYR A 89 5.02 -13.67 4.62
CA TYR A 89 5.32 -14.97 5.25
C TYR A 89 5.92 -14.78 6.64
N ALA A 90 6.86 -13.84 6.78
CA ALA A 90 7.42 -13.48 8.07
C ALA A 90 6.34 -12.94 9.03
N TYR A 91 5.46 -12.07 8.54
CA TYR A 91 4.32 -11.58 9.31
C TYR A 91 3.48 -12.76 9.84
N ALA A 92 3.07 -13.69 8.99
CA ALA A 92 2.22 -14.80 9.42
C ALA A 92 2.88 -15.67 10.49
N ILE A 93 4.17 -16.02 10.30
CA ILE A 93 4.93 -16.87 11.24
C ILE A 93 5.21 -16.13 12.54
N VAL A 94 5.76 -14.92 12.47
CA VAL A 94 6.18 -14.16 13.67
C VAL A 94 4.97 -13.72 14.49
N SER A 95 3.85 -13.34 13.84
CA SER A 95 2.62 -13.02 14.58
C SER A 95 2.10 -14.23 15.35
N THR A 96 2.11 -15.43 14.76
CA THR A 96 1.71 -16.66 15.44
C THR A 96 2.59 -16.91 16.67
N VAL A 97 3.92 -16.83 16.51
CA VAL A 97 4.87 -17.04 17.62
C VAL A 97 4.65 -16.01 18.72
N LEU A 98 4.51 -14.72 18.37
CA LEU A 98 4.26 -13.64 19.34
C LEU A 98 2.97 -13.88 20.13
N LEU A 99 1.89 -14.28 19.49
CA LEU A 99 0.60 -14.53 20.14
C LEU A 99 0.65 -15.75 21.07
N ILE A 100 1.42 -16.78 20.71
CA ILE A 100 1.66 -17.93 21.60
C ILE A 100 2.48 -17.50 22.82
N VAL A 101 3.57 -16.75 22.63
CA VAL A 101 4.43 -16.26 23.73
C VAL A 101 3.65 -15.36 24.69
N LEU A 102 2.72 -14.56 24.18
CA LEU A 102 1.84 -13.70 24.97
C LEU A 102 0.68 -14.48 25.66
N GLY A 103 0.56 -15.78 25.41
CA GLY A 103 -0.55 -16.60 25.92
C GLY A 103 -1.91 -16.30 25.27
N ALA A 104 -1.92 -15.53 24.19
CA ALA A 104 -3.13 -15.21 23.42
C ALA A 104 -3.57 -16.39 22.52
N LEU A 105 -2.64 -17.26 22.15
CA LEU A 105 -2.89 -18.52 21.47
C LEU A 105 -2.23 -19.67 22.22
N SER A 106 -2.87 -20.84 22.23
CA SER A 106 -2.27 -22.08 22.73
C SER A 106 -1.70 -22.90 21.57
N PHE A 107 -0.82 -23.86 21.86
CA PHE A 107 -0.31 -24.78 20.84
C PHE A 107 -1.40 -25.63 20.17
N SER A 108 -2.57 -25.78 20.79
CA SER A 108 -3.72 -26.48 20.21
C SER A 108 -4.22 -25.80 18.92
N VAL A 109 -3.87 -24.53 18.66
CA VAL A 109 -4.21 -23.82 17.42
C VAL A 109 -3.74 -24.58 16.19
N PHE A 110 -2.60 -25.28 16.26
CA PHE A 110 -2.06 -26.07 15.15
C PHE A 110 -2.88 -27.32 14.81
N ALA A 111 -3.81 -27.73 15.69
CA ALA A 111 -4.74 -28.82 15.42
C ALA A 111 -6.03 -28.32 14.72
N THR A 112 -6.19 -27.01 14.54
CA THR A 112 -7.40 -26.41 13.97
C THR A 112 -7.26 -26.19 12.46
N ARG A 113 -8.35 -26.49 11.70
CA ARG A 113 -8.41 -26.20 10.27
C ARG A 113 -8.35 -24.71 9.98
N GLU A 114 -8.93 -23.88 10.84
CA GLU A 114 -8.99 -22.44 10.71
C GLU A 114 -7.60 -21.82 10.66
N TYR A 115 -6.68 -22.26 11.51
CA TYR A 115 -5.31 -21.78 11.51
C TYR A 115 -4.60 -22.05 10.18
N TRP A 116 -4.69 -23.28 9.67
CA TRP A 116 -4.03 -23.65 8.41
C TRP A 116 -4.66 -22.94 7.21
N THR A 117 -5.97 -22.73 7.22
CA THR A 117 -6.65 -21.93 6.18
C THR A 117 -6.19 -20.49 6.22
N TRP A 118 -6.08 -19.89 7.42
CA TRP A 118 -5.53 -18.55 7.59
C TRP A 118 -4.07 -18.48 7.12
N LEU A 119 -3.22 -19.41 7.52
CA LEU A 119 -1.83 -19.45 7.10
C LEU A 119 -1.73 -19.59 5.57
N LEU A 120 -2.49 -20.49 4.97
CA LEU A 120 -2.52 -20.68 3.52
C LEU A 120 -2.97 -19.40 2.80
N SER A 121 -3.98 -18.70 3.31
CA SER A 121 -4.44 -17.43 2.72
C SER A 121 -3.33 -16.38 2.66
N ASN A 122 -2.47 -16.32 3.68
CA ASN A 122 -1.29 -15.47 3.69
C ASN A 122 -0.21 -15.95 2.70
N LEU A 123 0.03 -17.26 2.61
CA LEU A 123 1.04 -17.84 1.72
C LEU A 123 0.67 -17.65 0.24
N VAL A 124 -0.61 -17.68 -0.11
CA VAL A 124 -1.09 -17.38 -1.47
C VAL A 124 -1.26 -15.87 -1.75
N LEU A 125 -0.83 -15.02 -0.82
CA LEU A 125 -0.89 -13.55 -0.89
C LEU A 125 -2.34 -13.02 -1.04
N TYR A 126 -3.30 -13.74 -0.45
CA TYR A 126 -4.70 -13.33 -0.34
C TYR A 126 -5.17 -13.37 1.14
N PRO A 127 -4.60 -12.53 2.04
CA PRO A 127 -4.82 -12.58 3.49
C PRO A 127 -6.18 -11.99 3.88
N GLN A 128 -7.27 -12.57 3.37
CA GLN A 128 -8.65 -12.11 3.58
C GLN A 128 -9.51 -13.16 4.29
N TYR A 129 -8.90 -14.13 4.94
CA TYR A 129 -9.56 -15.08 5.82
C TYR A 129 -9.31 -14.71 7.28
N PHE A 130 -10.38 -14.44 8.04
CA PHE A 130 -10.35 -14.01 9.43
C PHE A 130 -11.13 -15.01 10.29
N PRO A 131 -10.47 -16.07 10.81
CA PRO A 131 -11.12 -17.12 11.58
C PRO A 131 -11.43 -16.71 13.00
N ASP A 132 -12.42 -17.37 13.61
CA ASP A 132 -12.91 -17.10 14.96
C ASP A 132 -11.85 -17.31 16.05
N ILE A 133 -10.85 -18.16 15.77
CA ILE A 133 -9.72 -18.38 16.70
C ILE A 133 -8.96 -17.11 17.09
N PHE A 134 -9.10 -16.03 16.32
CA PHE A 134 -8.47 -14.72 16.60
C PHE A 134 -9.44 -13.68 17.15
N HIS A 135 -10.75 -13.96 17.23
CA HIS A 135 -11.76 -12.96 17.62
C HIS A 135 -11.58 -12.39 19.03
N HIS A 136 -10.93 -13.12 19.93
CA HIS A 136 -10.63 -12.66 21.29
C HIS A 136 -9.34 -11.83 21.39
N ILE A 137 -8.62 -11.59 20.28
CA ILE A 137 -7.34 -10.90 20.24
C ILE A 137 -7.52 -9.52 19.61
N GLY A 138 -7.38 -8.46 20.39
CA GLY A 138 -7.41 -7.08 19.92
C GLY A 138 -8.68 -6.74 19.15
N THR A 139 -8.55 -6.43 17.86
CA THR A 139 -9.68 -6.09 16.96
C THR A 139 -10.44 -7.34 16.45
N GLY A 140 -10.03 -8.55 16.85
CA GLY A 140 -10.56 -9.80 16.27
C GLY A 140 -9.98 -10.19 14.92
N ARG A 141 -9.06 -9.39 14.40
CA ARG A 141 -8.35 -9.62 13.11
C ARG A 141 -6.89 -9.30 13.30
N ILE A 142 -6.00 -10.26 13.09
CA ILE A 142 -4.55 -10.05 13.30
C ILE A 142 -4.02 -8.87 12.46
N ASN A 143 -4.51 -8.75 11.22
CA ASN A 143 -4.16 -7.62 10.38
C ASN A 143 -5.21 -7.38 9.28
N ASP A 144 -6.08 -6.43 9.52
CA ASP A 144 -7.13 -6.09 8.55
C ASP A 144 -6.64 -5.11 7.47
N SER A 145 -5.43 -4.53 7.60
CA SER A 145 -4.85 -3.65 6.59
C SER A 145 -4.36 -4.40 5.35
N LEU A 146 -4.12 -5.70 5.43
CA LEU A 146 -3.54 -6.50 4.34
C LEU A 146 -4.48 -6.73 3.15
N TRP A 147 -5.73 -6.23 3.17
CA TRP A 147 -6.61 -6.24 2.01
C TRP A 147 -6.00 -5.54 0.78
N THR A 148 -5.01 -4.68 0.99
CA THR A 148 -4.28 -3.98 -0.07
C THR A 148 -3.32 -4.90 -0.84
N ILE A 149 -2.92 -6.04 -0.27
CA ILE A 149 -2.00 -6.99 -0.91
C ILE A 149 -2.63 -7.62 -2.16
N PRO A 150 -3.83 -8.25 -2.12
CA PRO A 150 -4.48 -8.75 -3.33
C PRO A 150 -4.78 -7.65 -4.37
N VAL A 151 -5.11 -6.42 -3.94
CA VAL A 151 -5.22 -5.26 -4.85
C VAL A 151 -3.91 -5.02 -5.59
N GLN A 152 -2.79 -5.02 -4.88
CA GLN A 152 -1.47 -4.81 -5.47
C GLN A 152 -1.05 -5.94 -6.41
N ILE A 153 -1.31 -7.20 -6.03
CA ILE A 153 -1.02 -8.38 -6.84
C ILE A 153 -1.87 -8.38 -8.12
N SER A 154 -3.17 -8.12 -8.03
CA SER A 154 -4.05 -8.04 -9.20
C SER A 154 -3.63 -6.94 -10.17
N PHE A 155 -3.14 -5.80 -9.66
CA PHE A 155 -2.56 -4.75 -10.51
C PHE A 155 -1.27 -5.21 -11.20
N TYR A 156 -0.40 -5.97 -10.50
CA TYR A 156 0.79 -6.54 -11.15
C TYR A 156 0.42 -7.48 -12.29
N LEU A 157 -0.64 -8.30 -12.11
CA LEU A 157 -1.10 -9.25 -13.14
C LEU A 157 -1.62 -8.53 -14.39
N VAL A 158 -2.35 -7.42 -14.22
CA VAL A 158 -2.96 -6.70 -15.37
C VAL A 158 -2.01 -5.72 -16.04
N LEU A 159 -0.93 -5.29 -15.37
CA LEU A 159 -0.03 -4.28 -15.90
C LEU A 159 0.55 -4.60 -17.29
N PRO A 160 0.96 -5.84 -17.61
CA PRO A 160 1.41 -6.19 -18.97
C PRO A 160 0.34 -5.94 -20.02
N ALA A 161 -0.94 -6.19 -19.73
CA ALA A 161 -2.06 -5.93 -20.63
C ALA A 161 -2.30 -4.44 -20.81
N ILE A 162 -2.23 -3.63 -19.74
CA ILE A 162 -2.29 -2.17 -19.79
C ILE A 162 -1.14 -1.62 -20.67
N TYR A 163 0.06 -2.15 -20.49
CA TYR A 163 1.22 -1.73 -21.27
C TYR A 163 1.07 -2.13 -22.76
N TRP A 164 0.59 -3.35 -23.05
CA TRP A 164 0.29 -3.79 -24.42
C TRP A 164 -0.75 -2.86 -25.07
N PHE A 165 -1.83 -2.55 -24.36
CA PHE A 165 -2.87 -1.62 -24.86
C PHE A 165 -2.28 -0.23 -25.14
N TYR A 166 -1.43 0.29 -24.24
CA TYR A 166 -0.69 1.54 -24.44
C TYR A 166 0.16 1.51 -25.71
N LYS A 167 0.90 0.44 -25.94
CA LYS A 167 1.75 0.30 -27.14
C LYS A 167 0.93 0.19 -28.44
N ARG A 168 -0.24 -0.46 -28.39
CA ARG A 168 -1.10 -0.72 -29.56
C ARG A 168 -1.95 0.49 -29.92
N PHE A 169 -2.53 1.20 -28.95
CA PHE A 169 -3.55 2.22 -29.16
C PHE A 169 -3.10 3.63 -28.76
N GLY A 170 -1.94 3.76 -28.13
CA GLY A 170 -1.38 5.03 -27.68
C GLY A 170 -1.86 5.47 -26.31
N PHE A 171 -1.16 6.49 -25.79
CA PHE A 171 -1.35 6.96 -24.40
C PHE A 171 -2.75 7.54 -24.15
N LYS A 172 -3.27 8.39 -25.07
CA LYS A 172 -4.57 9.05 -24.88
C LYS A 172 -5.70 8.03 -24.75
N LYS A 173 -5.76 7.03 -25.66
CA LYS A 173 -6.79 5.99 -25.60
C LYS A 173 -6.66 5.13 -24.36
N MET A 174 -5.45 4.76 -23.97
CA MET A 174 -5.20 3.98 -22.76
C MET A 174 -5.70 4.71 -21.51
N ILE A 175 -5.37 5.99 -21.33
CA ILE A 175 -5.82 6.78 -20.17
C ILE A 175 -7.34 6.96 -20.17
N LEU A 176 -7.94 7.26 -21.32
CA LEU A 176 -9.40 7.41 -21.42
C LEU A 176 -10.12 6.10 -21.04
N CYS A 177 -9.69 4.96 -21.57
CA CYS A 177 -10.23 3.65 -21.20
C CYS A 177 -10.03 3.35 -19.71
N SER A 178 -8.86 3.68 -19.14
CA SER A 178 -8.59 3.48 -17.72
C SER A 178 -9.52 4.30 -16.83
N PHE A 179 -9.82 5.55 -17.18
CA PHE A 179 -10.81 6.36 -16.45
C PHE A 179 -12.23 5.82 -16.64
N ALA A 180 -12.60 5.35 -17.84
CA ALA A 180 -13.90 4.70 -18.07
C ALA A 180 -14.05 3.44 -17.22
N VAL A 181 -13.02 2.60 -17.14
CA VAL A 181 -12.99 1.43 -16.24
C VAL A 181 -13.11 1.86 -14.78
N SER A 182 -12.45 2.95 -14.36
CA SER A 182 -12.57 3.48 -12.99
C SER A 182 -14.00 3.89 -12.67
N ALA A 183 -14.66 4.64 -13.56
CA ALA A 183 -16.05 5.07 -13.38
C ALA A 183 -17.01 3.86 -13.33
N PHE A 184 -16.84 2.90 -14.23
CA PHE A 184 -17.62 1.67 -14.23
C PHE A 184 -17.40 0.85 -12.95
N SER A 185 -16.16 0.78 -12.46
CA SER A 185 -15.84 0.07 -11.23
C SER A 185 -16.52 0.65 -9.99
N VAL A 186 -16.73 1.96 -9.92
CA VAL A 186 -17.51 2.59 -8.83
C VAL A 186 -18.95 2.10 -8.87
N LEU A 187 -19.56 2.07 -10.05
CA LEU A 187 -20.92 1.55 -10.22
C LEU A 187 -21.02 0.08 -9.80
N VAL A 188 -20.11 -0.76 -10.26
CA VAL A 188 -20.09 -2.19 -9.90
C VAL A 188 -19.89 -2.38 -8.40
N SER A 189 -18.97 -1.63 -7.77
CA SER A 189 -18.77 -1.66 -6.31
C SER A 189 -20.04 -1.30 -5.56
N PHE A 190 -20.73 -0.26 -6.00
CA PHE A 190 -22.02 0.15 -5.42
C PHE A 190 -23.07 -0.95 -5.54
N LEU A 191 -23.19 -1.56 -6.71
CA LEU A 191 -24.16 -2.64 -6.95
C LEU A 191 -23.85 -3.89 -6.09
N ILE A 192 -22.58 -4.28 -5.96
CA ILE A 192 -22.17 -5.39 -5.11
C ILE A 192 -22.52 -5.11 -3.65
N LEU A 193 -22.16 -3.94 -3.12
CA LEU A 193 -22.43 -3.59 -1.73
C LEU A 193 -23.93 -3.50 -1.43
N LYS A 194 -24.74 -3.09 -2.42
CA LYS A 194 -26.19 -2.94 -2.26
C LYS A 194 -26.95 -4.25 -2.43
N PHE A 195 -26.60 -5.08 -3.41
CA PHE A 195 -27.44 -6.23 -3.83
C PHE A 195 -26.82 -7.59 -3.51
N ALA A 196 -25.50 -7.65 -3.25
CA ALA A 196 -24.77 -8.89 -2.95
C ALA A 196 -23.75 -8.70 -1.82
N PRO A 197 -24.11 -8.07 -0.69
CA PRO A 197 -23.18 -7.86 0.42
C PRO A 197 -22.69 -9.21 0.95
N GLY A 198 -21.37 -9.33 1.16
CA GLY A 198 -20.75 -10.57 1.67
C GLY A 198 -20.63 -11.73 0.66
N SER A 199 -21.02 -11.52 -0.61
CA SER A 199 -20.81 -12.55 -1.63
C SER A 199 -19.32 -12.79 -1.90
N VAL A 200 -18.93 -14.05 -2.11
CA VAL A 200 -17.55 -14.45 -2.39
C VAL A 200 -16.99 -13.72 -3.63
N ILE A 201 -17.78 -13.68 -4.70
CA ILE A 201 -17.39 -12.98 -5.95
C ILE A 201 -17.24 -11.48 -5.70
N GLY A 202 -18.17 -10.89 -4.94
CA GLY A 202 -18.08 -9.48 -4.53
C GLY A 202 -16.81 -9.21 -3.70
N GLY A 203 -16.47 -10.11 -2.79
CA GLY A 203 -15.24 -10.04 -2.00
C GLY A 203 -13.98 -10.03 -2.89
N PHE A 204 -13.87 -10.93 -3.85
CA PHE A 204 -12.76 -10.94 -4.81
C PHE A 204 -12.69 -9.66 -5.65
N TYR A 205 -13.83 -9.15 -6.10
CA TYR A 205 -13.89 -7.90 -6.85
C TYR A 205 -13.42 -6.70 -6.00
N LEU A 206 -13.94 -6.55 -4.79
CA LEU A 206 -13.62 -5.43 -3.90
C LEU A 206 -12.14 -5.43 -3.46
N HIS A 207 -11.51 -6.61 -3.38
CA HIS A 207 -10.07 -6.76 -3.10
C HIS A 207 -9.21 -6.86 -4.37
N SER A 208 -9.74 -6.47 -5.53
CA SER A 208 -8.98 -6.35 -6.79
C SER A 208 -8.52 -4.92 -7.03
N PHE A 209 -7.71 -4.73 -8.09
CA PHE A 209 -7.27 -3.40 -8.52
C PHE A 209 -8.43 -2.54 -9.08
N LEU A 210 -9.55 -3.14 -9.48
CA LEU A 210 -10.64 -2.45 -10.18
C LEU A 210 -11.25 -1.29 -9.37
N PRO A 211 -11.67 -1.46 -8.11
CA PRO A 211 -12.17 -0.33 -7.32
C PRO A 211 -11.14 0.77 -7.07
N GLN A 212 -9.84 0.42 -7.16
CA GLN A 212 -8.72 1.34 -6.94
C GLN A 212 -8.13 1.89 -8.25
N MET A 213 -8.73 1.54 -9.41
CA MET A 213 -8.19 1.85 -10.74
C MET A 213 -7.95 3.34 -10.95
N PHE A 214 -8.72 4.21 -10.31
CA PHE A 214 -8.55 5.66 -10.38
C PHE A 214 -7.16 6.10 -9.93
N TYR A 215 -6.69 5.63 -8.77
CA TYR A 215 -5.37 5.96 -8.23
C TYR A 215 -4.25 5.43 -9.11
N PHE A 216 -4.41 4.20 -9.62
CA PHE A 216 -3.46 3.61 -10.56
C PHE A 216 -3.41 4.38 -11.88
N THR A 217 -4.55 4.81 -12.41
CA THR A 217 -4.63 5.61 -13.64
C THR A 217 -3.91 6.95 -13.49
N LEU A 218 -4.13 7.67 -12.38
CA LEU A 218 -3.41 8.92 -12.10
C LEU A 218 -1.90 8.68 -11.94
N GLY A 219 -1.49 7.57 -11.32
CA GLY A 219 -0.07 7.20 -11.21
C GLY A 219 0.57 7.00 -12.58
N ILE A 220 -0.06 6.25 -13.48
CA ILE A 220 0.41 6.06 -14.86
C ILE A 220 0.40 7.39 -15.63
N PHE A 221 -0.65 8.20 -15.46
CA PHE A 221 -0.77 9.50 -16.11
C PHE A 221 0.44 10.39 -15.76
N TRP A 222 0.72 10.60 -14.51
CA TRP A 222 1.85 11.41 -14.07
C TRP A 222 3.21 10.81 -14.43
N ALA A 223 3.35 9.49 -14.42
CA ALA A 223 4.57 8.82 -14.86
C ALA A 223 4.96 9.14 -16.31
N LYS A 224 3.97 9.43 -17.17
CA LYS A 224 4.18 9.71 -18.59
C LYS A 224 4.14 11.19 -18.95
N THR A 225 3.48 12.02 -18.15
CA THR A 225 3.26 13.44 -18.48
C THR A 225 4.09 14.41 -17.66
N TRP A 226 4.67 13.97 -16.53
CA TRP A 226 5.35 14.86 -15.59
C TRP A 226 6.39 15.79 -16.22
N ASN A 227 7.26 15.26 -17.08
CA ASN A 227 8.32 16.06 -17.73
C ASN A 227 7.79 17.16 -18.68
N LYS A 228 6.50 17.11 -19.03
CA LYS A 228 5.83 18.09 -19.90
C LYS A 228 4.87 18.99 -19.13
N SER A 229 4.72 18.76 -17.82
CA SER A 229 3.78 19.46 -16.96
C SER A 229 4.44 20.68 -16.33
N PRO A 230 3.69 21.77 -16.05
CA PRO A 230 4.20 22.91 -15.29
C PRO A 230 4.70 22.47 -13.93
N GLN A 231 5.85 22.97 -13.48
CA GLN A 231 6.48 22.60 -12.21
C GLN A 231 6.71 23.82 -11.29
N HIS A 232 5.81 24.81 -11.36
CA HIS A 232 5.90 26.02 -10.56
C HIS A 232 5.48 25.78 -9.11
N ILE A 233 6.18 26.41 -8.16
CA ILE A 233 5.83 26.35 -6.73
C ILE A 233 4.42 26.90 -6.44
N THR A 234 3.99 27.91 -7.19
CA THR A 234 2.64 28.48 -7.05
C THR A 234 1.55 27.45 -7.35
N LEU A 235 1.74 26.63 -8.39
CA LEU A 235 0.80 25.56 -8.73
C LEU A 235 0.80 24.46 -7.65
N PHE A 236 1.98 24.13 -7.11
CA PHE A 236 2.08 23.20 -5.98
C PHE A 236 1.29 23.72 -4.76
N LEU A 237 1.50 24.97 -4.36
CA LEU A 237 0.78 25.56 -3.24
C LEU A 237 -0.73 25.61 -3.49
N PHE A 238 -1.14 25.99 -4.71
CA PHE A 238 -2.54 25.96 -5.10
C PHE A 238 -3.14 24.55 -4.99
N THR A 239 -2.44 23.51 -5.45
CA THR A 239 -2.93 22.13 -5.34
C THR A 239 -2.99 21.63 -3.89
N ILE A 240 -2.11 22.07 -3.01
CA ILE A 240 -2.21 21.78 -1.57
C ILE A 240 -3.43 22.48 -0.96
N ILE A 241 -3.67 23.76 -1.26
CA ILE A 241 -4.86 24.49 -0.78
C ILE A 241 -6.14 23.79 -1.27
N LEU A 242 -6.18 23.42 -2.54
CA LEU A 242 -7.33 22.74 -3.13
C LEU A 242 -7.55 21.34 -2.50
N PHE A 243 -6.46 20.59 -2.26
CA PHE A 243 -6.53 19.33 -1.52
C PHE A 243 -7.11 19.51 -0.12
N LEU A 244 -6.61 20.49 0.64
CA LEU A 244 -7.10 20.77 2.00
C LEU A 244 -8.56 21.19 1.98
N PHE A 245 -8.98 22.06 1.05
CA PHE A 245 -10.36 22.46 0.88
C PHE A 245 -11.28 21.25 0.67
N PHE A 246 -10.97 20.39 -0.27
CA PHE A 246 -11.76 19.18 -0.50
C PHE A 246 -11.67 18.19 0.67
N LYS A 247 -10.56 18.16 1.39
CA LYS A 247 -10.37 17.23 2.50
C LYS A 247 -11.12 17.64 3.76
N ILE A 248 -11.22 18.95 4.04
CA ILE A 248 -11.99 19.52 5.14
C ILE A 248 -13.49 19.39 4.86
N ASP A 249 -13.88 19.37 3.57
CA ASP A 249 -15.26 19.22 3.10
C ASP A 249 -16.22 20.25 3.73
N PRO A 250 -15.93 21.56 3.62
CA PRO A 250 -16.73 22.61 4.26
C PRO A 250 -18.17 22.69 3.71
N LEU A 251 -18.45 22.10 2.57
CA LEU A 251 -19.75 22.05 1.91
C LEU A 251 -20.50 20.73 2.15
N HIS A 252 -19.92 19.81 2.96
CA HIS A 252 -20.48 18.48 3.28
C HIS A 252 -20.88 17.64 2.05
N LEU A 253 -20.17 17.82 0.93
CA LEU A 253 -20.46 17.11 -0.32
C LEU A 253 -20.07 15.63 -0.27
N SER A 254 -19.22 15.23 0.67
CA SER A 254 -18.87 13.81 0.92
C SER A 254 -20.09 12.95 1.28
N SER A 255 -21.13 13.56 1.84
CA SER A 255 -22.39 12.91 2.19
C SER A 255 -23.17 12.41 0.96
N ILE A 256 -22.96 13.02 -0.22
CA ILE A 256 -23.61 12.62 -1.47
C ILE A 256 -23.00 11.33 -1.98
N ASN A 257 -21.68 11.25 -2.07
CA ASN A 257 -20.95 10.03 -2.43
C ASN A 257 -19.49 10.12 -2.00
N SER A 258 -19.13 9.38 -0.94
CA SER A 258 -17.80 9.39 -0.35
C SER A 258 -16.69 8.92 -1.30
N THR A 259 -17.00 7.99 -2.22
CA THR A 259 -16.03 7.48 -3.20
C THR A 259 -15.69 8.53 -4.25
N LEU A 260 -16.72 9.16 -4.85
CA LEU A 260 -16.50 10.24 -5.81
C LEU A 260 -15.79 11.42 -5.16
N TRP A 261 -16.16 11.75 -3.91
CA TRP A 261 -15.48 12.78 -3.15
C TRP A 261 -14.00 12.47 -2.94
N SER A 262 -13.65 11.21 -2.66
CA SER A 262 -12.25 10.80 -2.51
C SER A 262 -11.45 10.97 -3.80
N PHE A 263 -12.04 10.83 -4.97
CA PHE A 263 -11.39 11.10 -6.24
C PHE A 263 -11.12 12.59 -6.44
N LEU A 264 -12.06 13.46 -6.07
CA LEU A 264 -11.90 14.91 -6.21
C LEU A 264 -10.71 15.44 -5.41
N TRP A 265 -10.58 15.11 -4.13
CA TRP A 265 -9.45 15.59 -3.34
C TRP A 265 -8.11 14.91 -3.72
N PHE A 266 -8.16 13.73 -4.34
CA PHE A 266 -6.92 13.04 -4.72
C PHE A 266 -6.30 13.61 -6.01
N VAL A 267 -7.08 14.21 -6.90
CA VAL A 267 -6.54 14.82 -8.13
C VAL A 267 -5.48 15.89 -7.80
N PRO A 268 -5.77 16.95 -7.03
CA PRO A 268 -4.75 17.93 -6.68
C PRO A 268 -3.63 17.34 -5.84
N LEU A 269 -3.92 16.42 -4.93
CA LEU A 269 -2.90 15.73 -4.14
C LEU A 269 -1.94 14.93 -5.03
N SER A 270 -2.42 14.29 -6.09
CA SER A 270 -1.59 13.52 -7.01
C SER A 270 -0.50 14.38 -7.69
N TYR A 271 -0.85 15.61 -8.10
CA TYR A 271 0.13 16.56 -8.60
C TYR A 271 1.13 16.96 -7.52
N ALA A 272 0.63 17.32 -6.31
CA ALA A 272 1.47 17.74 -5.20
C ALA A 272 2.48 16.65 -4.78
N ILE A 273 2.07 15.37 -4.79
CA ILE A 273 2.95 14.22 -4.51
C ILE A 273 4.11 14.18 -5.50
N VAL A 274 3.82 14.30 -6.81
CA VAL A 274 4.87 14.20 -7.82
C VAL A 274 5.77 15.43 -7.80
N TRP A 275 5.18 16.63 -7.62
CA TRP A 275 5.94 17.86 -7.48
C TRP A 275 6.90 17.79 -6.29
N PHE A 276 6.41 17.44 -5.11
CA PHE A 276 7.25 17.30 -3.90
C PHE A 276 8.28 16.18 -4.06
N GLY A 277 7.90 15.10 -4.72
CA GLY A 277 8.81 14.00 -5.02
C GLY A 277 10.06 14.45 -5.79
N TYR A 278 9.91 15.30 -6.77
CA TYR A 278 11.04 15.77 -7.61
C TYR A 278 11.65 17.10 -7.15
N ASN A 279 10.86 18.01 -6.60
CA ASN A 279 11.27 19.39 -6.29
C ASN A 279 11.36 19.68 -4.78
N GLY A 280 11.08 18.69 -3.92
CA GLY A 280 11.15 18.86 -2.47
C GLY A 280 12.57 19.18 -1.96
N PRO A 281 12.70 19.61 -0.68
CA PRO A 281 13.95 20.08 -0.11
C PRO A 281 15.10 19.07 -0.25
N LYS A 282 16.26 19.54 -0.74
CA LYS A 282 17.44 18.68 -0.98
C LYS A 282 17.94 17.99 0.28
N ILE A 283 17.73 18.55 1.47
CA ILE A 283 18.07 17.93 2.73
C ILE A 283 17.38 16.57 2.92
N LEU A 284 16.13 16.44 2.45
CA LEU A 284 15.36 15.20 2.53
C LEU A 284 15.88 14.11 1.57
N TRP A 285 16.66 14.46 0.55
CA TRP A 285 17.27 13.49 -0.34
C TRP A 285 18.24 12.55 0.37
N GLN A 286 18.85 13.03 1.46
CA GLN A 286 19.76 12.22 2.26
C GLN A 286 19.06 11.01 2.89
N LEU A 287 17.75 11.13 3.16
CA LEU A 287 16.93 10.04 3.71
C LEU A 287 16.78 8.85 2.74
N ASN A 288 16.99 9.05 1.43
CA ASN A 288 17.01 7.94 0.46
C ASN A 288 18.20 6.97 0.64
N ARG A 289 19.16 7.30 1.52
CA ARG A 289 20.25 6.39 1.91
C ARG A 289 19.82 5.38 2.97
N LEU A 290 18.71 5.69 3.68
CA LEU A 290 18.13 4.79 4.67
C LEU A 290 17.42 3.63 3.97
N ASP A 291 17.28 2.54 4.69
CA ASP A 291 16.46 1.40 4.25
C ASP A 291 14.98 1.80 4.24
N ASP A 292 14.27 1.48 3.16
CA ASP A 292 12.84 1.80 3.02
C ASP A 292 11.97 0.81 3.83
N ILE A 293 11.64 1.21 5.04
CA ILE A 293 10.84 0.43 5.98
C ILE A 293 9.33 0.71 5.88
N SER A 294 8.89 1.53 4.92
CA SER A 294 7.47 1.93 4.82
C SER A 294 6.52 0.74 4.64
N MET A 295 6.92 -0.27 3.88
CA MET A 295 6.17 -1.51 3.74
C MET A 295 6.15 -2.31 5.05
N GLY A 296 7.26 -2.38 5.77
CA GLY A 296 7.32 -3.01 7.09
C GLY A 296 6.39 -2.33 8.09
N ILE A 297 6.40 -0.99 8.18
CA ILE A 297 5.47 -0.24 9.03
C ILE A 297 4.03 -0.60 8.67
N PHE A 298 3.70 -0.63 7.37
CA PHE A 298 2.38 -1.00 6.89
C PHE A 298 1.97 -2.42 7.28
N ILE A 299 2.89 -3.38 7.28
CA ILE A 299 2.60 -4.78 7.64
C ILE A 299 2.50 -4.96 9.16
N TRP A 300 3.38 -4.33 9.94
CA TRP A 300 3.52 -4.64 11.36
C TRP A 300 2.62 -3.82 12.30
N HIS A 301 2.15 -2.63 11.90
CA HIS A 301 1.41 -1.74 12.81
C HIS A 301 0.16 -2.40 13.42
N MET A 302 -0.62 -3.17 12.64
CA MET A 302 -1.82 -3.82 13.15
C MET A 302 -1.51 -4.91 14.18
N VAL A 303 -0.41 -5.64 13.99
CA VAL A 303 0.04 -6.65 14.97
C VAL A 303 0.33 -5.98 16.31
N ILE A 304 1.04 -4.83 16.30
CA ILE A 304 1.38 -4.09 17.52
C ILE A 304 0.14 -3.47 18.15
N ILE A 305 -0.78 -2.91 17.36
CA ILE A 305 -2.06 -2.41 17.87
C ILE A 305 -2.83 -3.54 18.57
N ASN A 306 -2.92 -4.72 17.95
CA ASN A 306 -3.60 -5.86 18.56
C ASN A 306 -2.92 -6.35 19.86
N ILE A 307 -1.59 -6.32 19.93
CA ILE A 307 -0.86 -6.61 21.18
C ILE A 307 -1.18 -5.57 22.24
N PHE A 308 -1.22 -4.28 21.90
CA PHE A 308 -1.56 -3.21 22.86
C PHE A 308 -2.98 -3.34 23.37
N LEU A 309 -3.92 -3.72 22.52
CA LEU A 309 -5.31 -4.02 22.90
C LEU A 309 -5.39 -5.22 23.81
N TYR A 310 -4.75 -6.34 23.45
CA TYR A 310 -4.78 -7.59 24.18
C TYR A 310 -4.14 -7.46 25.58
N THR A 311 -3.01 -6.78 25.68
CA THR A 311 -2.29 -6.57 26.96
C THR A 311 -2.91 -5.47 27.83
N GLY A 312 -3.80 -4.64 27.27
CA GLY A 312 -4.39 -3.50 27.99
C GLY A 312 -3.43 -2.31 28.18
N ILE A 313 -2.22 -2.36 27.65
CA ILE A 313 -1.18 -1.33 27.81
C ILE A 313 -1.66 0.05 27.34
N TYR A 314 -2.55 0.09 26.34
CA TYR A 314 -3.11 1.33 25.83
C TYR A 314 -3.92 2.12 26.86
N LYS A 315 -4.41 1.46 27.93
CA LYS A 315 -5.19 2.11 29.01
C LYS A 315 -4.30 2.83 30.03
N THR A 316 -3.00 2.55 30.04
CA THR A 316 -2.06 3.07 31.04
C THR A 316 -1.35 4.34 30.58
N LEU A 317 -1.50 4.72 29.32
CA LEU A 317 -0.81 5.84 28.70
C LEU A 317 -1.82 6.84 28.12
N SER A 318 -1.46 8.11 28.12
CA SER A 318 -2.21 9.12 27.38
C SER A 318 -1.91 9.04 25.87
N ASP A 319 -2.76 9.66 25.04
CA ASP A 319 -2.79 9.49 23.59
C ASP A 319 -1.44 9.76 22.89
N TYR A 320 -0.75 10.85 23.25
CA TYR A 320 0.51 11.22 22.60
C TYR A 320 1.67 10.28 22.95
N PRO A 321 1.97 9.91 24.21
CA PRO A 321 2.95 8.87 24.52
C PRO A 321 2.61 7.54 23.86
N LEU A 322 1.34 7.15 23.85
CA LEU A 322 0.89 5.90 23.25
C LEU A 322 1.20 5.84 21.76
N ILE A 323 0.85 6.88 20.98
CA ILE A 323 1.14 6.89 19.54
C ILE A 323 2.64 6.95 19.25
N ILE A 324 3.43 7.66 20.06
CA ILE A 324 4.89 7.71 19.89
C ILE A 324 5.50 6.33 20.12
N ILE A 325 5.12 5.64 21.21
CA ILE A 325 5.60 4.28 21.51
C ILE A 325 5.18 3.32 20.39
N LEU A 326 3.93 3.41 19.90
CA LEU A 326 3.44 2.59 18.81
C LEU A 326 4.27 2.79 17.53
N ILE A 327 4.56 4.05 17.18
CA ILE A 327 5.38 4.38 16.01
C ILE A 327 6.80 3.81 16.18
N VAL A 328 7.44 4.03 17.34
CA VAL A 328 8.81 3.58 17.59
C VAL A 328 8.91 2.06 17.57
N VAL A 329 8.02 1.35 18.25
CA VAL A 329 8.00 -0.12 18.27
C VAL A 329 7.76 -0.68 16.89
N THR A 330 6.75 -0.14 16.16
CA THR A 330 6.44 -0.58 14.80
C THR A 330 7.61 -0.32 13.85
N ALA A 331 8.24 0.86 13.91
CA ALA A 331 9.39 1.18 13.08
C ALA A 331 10.60 0.28 13.37
N THR A 332 10.84 -0.05 14.64
CA THR A 332 11.91 -0.97 15.06
C THR A 332 11.68 -2.36 14.48
N ILE A 333 10.47 -2.91 14.62
CA ILE A 333 10.12 -4.23 14.07
C ILE A 333 10.18 -4.22 12.54
N ALA A 334 9.68 -3.17 11.90
CA ALA A 334 9.77 -2.98 10.46
C ALA A 334 11.23 -2.94 9.96
N PHE A 335 12.11 -2.27 10.69
CA PHE A 335 13.54 -2.22 10.38
C PHE A 335 14.20 -3.60 10.51
N LEU A 336 13.91 -4.33 11.60
CA LEU A 336 14.43 -5.68 11.81
C LEU A 336 13.90 -6.64 10.72
N SER A 337 12.59 -6.61 10.43
CA SER A 337 11.98 -7.38 9.36
C SER A 337 12.66 -7.11 8.01
N TYR A 338 12.85 -5.84 7.68
CA TYR A 338 13.52 -5.45 6.44
C TYR A 338 14.95 -5.99 6.37
N ARG A 339 15.76 -5.82 7.42
CA ARG A 339 17.17 -6.22 7.46
C ARG A 339 17.35 -7.72 7.43
N LEU A 340 16.55 -8.46 8.19
CA LEU A 340 16.71 -9.90 8.39
C LEU A 340 16.02 -10.73 7.30
N ILE A 341 14.94 -10.23 6.69
CA ILE A 341 14.08 -11.02 5.81
C ILE A 341 14.02 -10.41 4.41
N GLU A 342 13.55 -9.18 4.27
CA GLU A 342 13.27 -8.59 2.95
C GLU A 342 14.55 -8.31 2.17
N LYS A 343 15.55 -7.70 2.80
CA LYS A 343 16.82 -7.33 2.16
C LYS A 343 17.62 -8.55 1.68
N PRO A 344 17.73 -9.65 2.45
CA PRO A 344 18.32 -10.90 1.94
C PRO A 344 17.55 -11.50 0.76
N ALA A 345 16.20 -11.54 0.84
CA ALA A 345 15.37 -12.03 -0.24
C ALA A 345 15.55 -11.22 -1.55
N LEU A 346 15.65 -9.90 -1.44
CA LEU A 346 15.93 -9.04 -2.60
C LEU A 346 17.31 -9.28 -3.25
N LYS A 347 18.30 -9.80 -2.51
CA LYS A 347 19.61 -10.19 -3.09
C LYS A 347 19.49 -11.40 -4.00
N LEU A 348 18.58 -12.34 -3.72
CA LEU A 348 18.33 -13.50 -4.59
C LEU A 348 17.88 -13.09 -5.99
N ARG A 349 17.07 -12.02 -6.08
CA ARG A 349 16.67 -11.42 -7.35
C ARG A 349 17.87 -10.92 -8.16
N LYS A 350 18.82 -10.21 -7.52
CA LYS A 350 19.98 -9.65 -8.21
C LYS A 350 20.89 -10.73 -8.81
N ASN A 351 21.00 -11.86 -8.15
CA ASN A 351 21.80 -13.00 -8.62
C ASN A 351 21.13 -13.72 -9.81
N SER A 352 19.79 -13.78 -9.88
CA SER A 352 19.09 -14.33 -11.05
C SER A 352 19.24 -13.42 -12.28
N ASP A 353 19.17 -12.10 -12.12
CA ASP A 353 19.38 -11.14 -13.22
C ASP A 353 20.80 -11.22 -13.80
N ILE A 354 21.83 -11.46 -12.96
CA ILE A 354 23.22 -11.64 -13.38
C ILE A 354 23.41 -12.98 -14.12
N LYS A 355 22.81 -14.08 -13.63
CA LYS A 355 22.87 -15.38 -14.29
C LYS A 355 22.21 -15.40 -15.66
N LEU A 356 21.09 -14.71 -15.83
CA LEU A 356 20.40 -14.55 -17.12
C LEU A 356 21.22 -13.74 -18.13
N ASN A 357 21.80 -12.61 -17.69
CA ASN A 357 22.64 -11.79 -18.55
C ASN A 357 23.92 -12.53 -19.00
N ASN A 358 24.47 -13.42 -18.18
CA ASN A 358 25.63 -14.24 -18.56
C ASN A 358 25.26 -15.38 -19.54
N LYS A 359 24.05 -15.97 -19.42
CA LYS A 359 23.57 -16.97 -20.37
C LYS A 359 23.30 -16.39 -21.75
N THR A 360 22.75 -15.17 -21.84
CA THR A 360 22.54 -14.48 -23.11
C THR A 360 23.85 -14.04 -23.79
N LYS A 361 24.89 -13.72 -23.01
CA LYS A 361 26.24 -13.41 -23.57
C LYS A 361 27.03 -14.62 -24.06
N ILE A 362 26.69 -15.83 -23.59
CA ILE A 362 27.37 -17.07 -24.02
C ILE A 362 26.62 -17.67 -25.25
N ALA A 363 25.37 -17.27 -25.49
CA ALA A 363 24.55 -17.75 -26.61
C ALA A 363 24.56 -16.81 -27.83
N SER A 364 25.24 -15.66 -27.73
CA SER A 364 25.51 -14.70 -28.82
C SER A 364 27.00 -14.80 -29.23
#